data_357e30abcb98d420a3b8cbf72bb9086c
#
_entry.id   357e30abcb98d420a3b8cbf72bb9086c
#
_cell.length_a   1.000
_cell.length_b   1.000
_cell.length_c   1.000
_cell.angle_alpha   90.00
_cell.angle_beta   90.00
_cell.angle_gamma   90.00
#
_symmetry.space_group_name_H-M   'P 1'
#
loop_
_entity.id
_entity.type
_entity.pdbx_description
1 polymer ?
#
loop_
_entity_poly.entity_id
_entity_poly.type
_entity_poly.pdbx_seq_one_letter_code
_entity_poly.pdbx_strand_id
1 'polypeptide(L)'
;NNKVQHTCQPNCMKSSTIYYGIIPLGGSKMNDYIINFLKEIMAIDSPSGYTKEVIHHCQKEAENLGFHTHQTNKGNLEIYVEGQDDYTVGFCGHVDTLGLMVRSIKSDGTLAFTNVGGPIIPSLDGEYCRIHTRSGKCYTGTILSNYPAVHVYKDAKSAPRDCENMHVRIDEVVKNKEDVQALGIQNGDYIAYDP
;
A
#
# COMPACT_ATOMS: atom_id res chain seq x y z
N ASN A 1 4.20 10.80 39.39
CA ASN A 1 5.28 11.77 39.39
C ASN A 1 6.64 11.08 39.24
N ASN A 2 7.05 10.75 38.03
CA ASN A 2 8.46 10.49 37.73
C ASN A 2 8.72 11.08 36.34
N LYS A 3 9.26 12.31 36.36
CA LYS A 3 9.87 12.92 35.20
C LYS A 3 11.22 12.24 34.98
N VAL A 4 11.37 11.54 33.86
CA VAL A 4 12.67 11.12 33.36
C VAL A 4 13.26 12.33 32.64
N GLN A 5 14.23 12.98 33.29
CA GLN A 5 15.06 13.99 32.64
C GLN A 5 16.17 13.27 31.87
N HIS A 6 16.16 13.33 30.56
CA HIS A 6 17.32 13.04 29.74
C HIS A 6 18.22 14.29 29.72
N THR A 7 19.26 14.27 30.51
CA THR A 7 20.35 15.26 30.42
C THR A 7 21.19 14.96 29.19
N CYS A 8 21.09 15.81 28.19
CA CYS A 8 22.02 15.88 27.07
C CYS A 8 23.32 16.53 27.57
N GLN A 9 24.45 15.81 27.54
CA GLN A 9 25.75 16.38 27.86
C GLN A 9 26.24 17.29 26.70
N PRO A 10 26.76 18.49 27.03
CA PRO A 10 27.35 19.37 26.04
C PRO A 10 28.84 19.08 25.91
N ASN A 11 29.25 18.35 24.89
CA ASN A 11 30.64 18.42 24.37
C ASN A 11 30.73 17.69 23.02
N CYS A 12 30.60 18.43 21.96
CA CYS A 12 31.50 18.38 20.82
C CYS A 12 31.16 19.49 19.81
N MET A 13 31.65 20.68 20.08
CA MET A 13 31.78 21.67 19.03
C MET A 13 32.95 21.26 18.14
N LYS A 14 32.66 20.74 16.96
CA LYS A 14 33.46 20.97 15.76
C LYS A 14 32.49 21.43 14.70
N SER A 15 32.59 22.73 14.39
CA SER A 15 31.99 23.36 13.24
C SER A 15 32.44 22.60 11.97
N SER A 16 31.72 21.57 11.61
CA SER A 16 31.67 21.09 10.25
C SER A 16 30.45 21.72 9.63
N THR A 17 30.68 22.71 8.78
CA THR A 17 29.66 23.23 7.88
C THR A 17 29.20 22.04 7.03
N ILE A 18 28.14 21.38 7.45
CA ILE A 18 27.46 20.39 6.62
C ILE A 18 26.78 21.23 5.55
N TYR A 19 27.40 21.31 4.39
CA TYR A 19 26.71 21.71 3.19
C TYR A 19 25.62 20.66 2.98
N TYR A 20 24.42 20.96 3.41
CA TYR A 20 23.23 20.32 2.85
C TYR A 20 23.29 20.63 1.36
N GLY A 21 23.75 19.68 0.59
CA GLY A 21 23.60 19.70 -0.84
C GLY A 21 22.11 19.65 -1.16
N ILE A 22 21.41 20.78 -0.95
CA ILE A 22 20.20 21.05 -1.71
C ILE A 22 20.71 20.99 -3.13
N ILE A 23 20.51 19.86 -3.79
CA ILE A 23 20.74 19.76 -5.21
C ILE A 23 19.88 20.86 -5.81
N PRO A 24 20.43 21.93 -6.39
CA PRO A 24 19.62 22.91 -7.09
C PRO A 24 19.16 22.21 -8.37
N LEU A 25 18.18 21.34 -8.24
CA LEU A 25 17.50 20.77 -9.37
C LEU A 25 16.79 21.95 -10.00
N GLY A 26 17.21 22.36 -11.21
CA GLY A 26 16.44 23.27 -12.03
C GLY A 26 15.00 22.75 -12.08
N GLY A 27 13.99 23.62 -12.14
CA GLY A 27 12.58 23.23 -11.94
C GLY A 27 12.11 21.98 -12.70
N SER A 28 12.65 21.71 -13.90
CA SER A 28 12.36 20.50 -14.66
C SER A 28 12.91 19.23 -13.97
N LYS A 29 14.12 19.25 -13.44
CA LYS A 29 14.72 18.08 -12.77
C LYS A 29 14.03 17.74 -11.44
N MET A 30 13.57 18.74 -10.70
CA MET A 30 12.78 18.51 -9.49
C MET A 30 11.44 17.88 -9.83
N ASN A 31 10.78 18.35 -10.87
CA ASN A 31 9.51 17.75 -11.34
C ASN A 31 9.72 16.31 -11.79
N ASP A 32 10.79 16.02 -12.52
CA ASP A 32 11.12 14.66 -12.95
C ASP A 32 11.38 13.73 -11.76
N TYR A 33 12.10 14.21 -10.74
CA TYR A 33 12.32 13.45 -9.52
C TYR A 33 11.00 13.13 -8.79
N ILE A 34 10.15 14.13 -8.58
CA ILE A 34 8.86 13.95 -7.90
C ILE A 34 7.99 12.94 -8.66
N ILE A 35 7.89 13.09 -10.00
CA ILE A 35 7.08 12.21 -10.83
C ILE A 35 7.62 10.77 -10.81
N ASN A 36 8.94 10.61 -10.89
CA ASN A 36 9.54 9.29 -10.88
C ASN A 36 9.36 8.60 -9.52
N PHE A 37 9.62 9.32 -8.42
CA PHE A 37 9.39 8.78 -7.09
C PHE A 37 7.91 8.43 -6.85
N LEU A 38 6.98 9.27 -7.31
CA LEU A 38 5.54 8.96 -7.26
C LEU A 38 5.23 7.66 -8.01
N LYS A 39 5.78 7.47 -9.22
CA LYS A 39 5.58 6.22 -9.99
C LYS A 39 6.14 5.01 -9.25
N GLU A 40 7.30 5.15 -8.59
CA GLU A 40 7.91 4.07 -7.82
C GLU A 40 7.02 3.65 -6.64
N ILE A 41 6.54 4.60 -5.82
CA ILE A 41 5.68 4.28 -4.68
C ILE A 41 4.31 3.76 -5.10
N MET A 42 3.76 4.23 -6.23
CA MET A 42 2.49 3.75 -6.77
C MET A 42 2.59 2.35 -7.39
N ALA A 43 3.78 1.92 -7.80
CA ALA A 43 4.03 0.57 -8.28
C ALA A 43 4.15 -0.48 -7.15
N ILE A 44 4.23 -0.04 -5.88
CA ILE A 44 4.31 -0.92 -4.72
C ILE A 44 2.90 -1.11 -4.16
N ASP A 45 2.44 -2.35 -4.14
CA ASP A 45 1.15 -2.70 -3.54
C ASP A 45 1.10 -2.31 -2.06
N SER A 46 0.21 -1.39 -1.73
CA SER A 46 0.14 -0.80 -0.39
C SER A 46 -1.28 -0.56 0.14
N PRO A 47 -2.22 -1.50 0.01
CA PRO A 47 -3.52 -1.37 0.68
C PRO A 47 -3.36 -1.04 2.16
N SER A 48 -4.26 -0.20 2.72
CA SER A 48 -4.18 0.21 4.14
C SER A 48 -4.00 -1.00 5.06
N GLY A 49 -2.91 -1.00 5.84
CA GLY A 49 -2.49 -2.13 6.68
C GLY A 49 -1.49 -3.10 6.01
N TYR A 50 -1.27 -3.00 4.71
CA TYR A 50 -0.24 -3.75 3.96
C TYR A 50 0.82 -2.80 3.39
N THR A 51 1.42 -1.96 4.24
CA THR A 51 2.25 -0.81 3.82
C THR A 51 3.73 -0.98 4.09
N LYS A 52 4.16 -2.15 4.56
CA LYS A 52 5.54 -2.36 5.01
C LYS A 52 6.56 -2.07 3.90
N GLU A 53 6.30 -2.54 2.69
CA GLU A 53 7.24 -2.41 1.57
C GLU A 53 7.34 -0.96 1.07
N VAL A 54 6.21 -0.26 0.94
CA VAL A 54 6.23 1.15 0.52
C VAL A 54 6.88 2.05 1.58
N ILE A 55 6.65 1.79 2.86
CA ILE A 55 7.32 2.51 3.96
C ILE A 55 8.81 2.26 3.93
N HIS A 56 9.25 1.01 3.70
CA HIS A 56 10.67 0.69 3.58
C HIS A 56 11.32 1.37 2.36
N HIS A 57 10.60 1.44 1.23
CA HIS A 57 11.06 2.18 0.05
C HIS A 57 11.23 3.67 0.35
N CYS A 58 10.24 4.31 0.98
CA CYS A 58 10.34 5.70 1.41
C CYS A 58 11.47 5.95 2.41
N GLN A 59 11.68 5.01 3.34
CA GLN A 59 12.77 5.08 4.31
C GLN A 59 14.14 5.08 3.61
N LYS A 60 14.35 4.13 2.70
CA LYS A 60 15.60 4.05 1.93
C LYS A 60 15.89 5.33 1.17
N GLU A 61 14.86 5.90 0.53
CA GLU A 61 15.04 7.15 -0.22
C GLU A 61 15.40 8.32 0.70
N ALA A 62 14.74 8.44 1.85
CA ALA A 62 15.08 9.46 2.84
C ALA A 62 16.51 9.31 3.36
N GLU A 63 16.95 8.09 3.64
CA GLU A 63 18.30 7.77 4.10
C GLU A 63 19.36 8.05 2.99
N ASN A 64 19.05 7.74 1.73
CA ASN A 64 19.89 8.06 0.58
C ASN A 64 20.07 9.57 0.39
N LEU A 65 19.06 10.35 0.74
CA LEU A 65 19.12 11.81 0.75
C LEU A 65 19.82 12.37 1.99
N GLY A 66 20.25 11.52 2.93
CA GLY A 66 21.01 11.89 4.12
C GLY A 66 20.16 12.29 5.32
N PHE A 67 18.84 12.01 5.30
CA PHE A 67 17.95 12.29 6.42
C PHE A 67 17.97 11.19 7.46
N HIS A 68 17.77 11.57 8.72
CA HIS A 68 17.52 10.61 9.80
C HIS A 68 16.07 10.16 9.77
N THR A 69 15.86 8.85 9.93
CA THR A 69 14.53 8.25 9.91
C THR A 69 14.26 7.46 11.18
N HIS A 70 13.00 7.36 11.56
CA HIS A 70 12.51 6.49 12.61
C HIS A 70 11.19 5.85 12.22
N GLN A 71 11.08 4.54 12.33
CA GLN A 71 9.83 3.84 12.13
C GLN A 71 9.15 3.58 13.47
N THR A 72 7.94 4.07 13.64
CA THR A 72 7.15 3.85 14.85
C THR A 72 6.65 2.40 14.94
N ASN A 73 6.24 1.97 16.12
CA ASN A 73 5.64 0.64 16.32
C ASN A 73 4.34 0.41 15.53
N LYS A 74 3.68 1.50 15.08
CA LYS A 74 2.49 1.44 14.21
C LYS A 74 2.81 1.42 12.73
N GLY A 75 4.09 1.49 12.36
CA GLY A 75 4.54 1.46 10.98
C GLY A 75 4.62 2.82 10.30
N ASN A 76 4.41 3.93 11.01
CA ASN A 76 4.62 5.26 10.43
C ASN A 76 6.11 5.51 10.27
N LEU A 77 6.50 6.19 9.20
CA LEU A 77 7.85 6.68 8.98
C LEU A 77 7.93 8.15 9.39
N GLU A 78 8.85 8.46 10.28
CA GLU A 78 9.22 9.81 10.67
C GLU A 78 10.57 10.14 10.02
N ILE A 79 10.62 11.29 9.33
CA ILE A 79 11.81 11.79 8.66
C ILE A 79 12.17 13.11 9.31
N TYR A 80 13.37 13.20 9.85
CA TYR A 80 13.85 14.38 10.57
C TYR A 80 14.72 15.24 9.68
N VAL A 81 14.34 16.51 9.55
CA VAL A 81 15.11 17.55 8.88
C VAL A 81 15.49 18.58 9.91
N GLU A 82 16.80 18.74 10.18
CA GLU A 82 17.28 19.72 11.14
C GLU A 82 17.00 21.14 10.65
N GLY A 83 16.53 21.98 11.56
CA GLY A 83 16.28 23.40 11.34
C GLY A 83 17.21 24.28 12.19
N GLN A 84 17.01 25.59 12.11
CA GLN A 84 17.77 26.58 12.87
C GLN A 84 17.01 27.17 14.05
N ASP A 85 15.70 26.90 14.13
CA ASP A 85 14.80 27.42 15.15
C ASP A 85 14.46 26.39 16.22
N ASP A 86 13.99 26.86 17.37
CA ASP A 86 13.62 26.01 18.51
C ASP A 86 12.24 25.37 18.37
N TYR A 87 11.51 25.63 17.29
CA TYR A 87 10.19 25.01 17.05
C TYR A 87 10.24 24.00 15.90
N THR A 88 9.38 22.99 15.98
CA THR A 88 9.27 21.94 14.98
C THR A 88 7.99 22.11 14.17
N VAL A 89 8.12 22.06 12.84
CA VAL A 89 6.99 21.99 11.91
C VAL A 89 6.83 20.57 11.41
N GLY A 90 5.63 20.01 11.58
CA GLY A 90 5.30 18.67 11.11
C GLY A 90 4.51 18.70 9.80
N PHE A 91 4.96 17.92 8.82
CA PHE A 91 4.21 17.63 7.60
C PHE A 91 3.74 16.18 7.66
N CYS A 92 2.45 15.95 7.40
CA CYS A 92 1.88 14.61 7.40
C CYS A 92 1.35 14.28 6.00
N GLY A 93 1.60 13.07 5.56
CA GLY A 93 1.06 12.50 4.33
C GLY A 93 0.82 11.01 4.50
N HIS A 94 0.20 10.36 3.51
CA HIS A 94 0.02 8.92 3.52
C HIS A 94 0.49 8.30 2.20
N VAL A 95 0.92 7.05 2.26
CA VAL A 95 1.39 6.25 1.13
C VAL A 95 0.57 4.97 0.95
N ASP A 96 -0.40 4.73 1.84
CA ASP A 96 -1.33 3.62 1.65
C ASP A 96 -2.33 3.94 0.54
N THR A 97 -2.69 2.88 -0.18
CA THR A 97 -3.64 2.92 -1.29
C THR A 97 -4.94 2.24 -0.91
N LEU A 98 -5.93 2.39 -1.77
CA LEU A 98 -7.14 1.59 -1.73
C LEU A 98 -6.82 0.13 -2.08
N GLY A 99 -7.63 -0.79 -1.61
CA GLY A 99 -7.51 -2.20 -1.92
C GLY A 99 -8.72 -3.00 -1.49
N LEU A 100 -8.57 -4.32 -1.52
CA LEU A 100 -9.57 -5.27 -1.08
C LEU A 100 -8.91 -6.29 -0.13
N MET A 101 -9.74 -7.09 0.53
CA MET A 101 -9.28 -8.17 1.40
C MET A 101 -10.13 -9.42 1.16
N VAL A 102 -9.51 -10.58 1.14
CA VAL A 102 -10.22 -11.87 1.05
C VAL A 102 -11.13 -12.03 2.26
N ARG A 103 -12.44 -11.98 2.04
CA ARG A 103 -13.46 -12.19 3.06
C ARG A 103 -13.73 -13.68 3.28
N SER A 104 -13.86 -14.43 2.18
CA SER A 104 -14.04 -15.89 2.22
C SER A 104 -13.69 -16.53 0.89
N ILE A 105 -13.34 -17.82 0.93
CA ILE A 105 -13.14 -18.65 -0.25
C ILE A 105 -14.45 -19.38 -0.51
N LYS A 106 -15.01 -19.22 -1.72
CA LYS A 106 -16.25 -19.85 -2.14
C LYS A 106 -16.03 -21.32 -2.53
N SER A 107 -17.09 -22.11 -2.58
CA SER A 107 -17.04 -23.56 -2.91
C SER A 107 -16.56 -23.83 -4.34
N ASP A 108 -16.67 -22.87 -5.25
CA ASP A 108 -16.23 -22.93 -6.64
C ASP A 108 -14.78 -22.46 -6.85
N GLY A 109 -14.06 -22.12 -5.76
CA GLY A 109 -12.69 -21.63 -5.81
C GLY A 109 -12.56 -20.14 -6.08
N THR A 110 -13.64 -19.38 -6.23
CA THR A 110 -13.57 -17.91 -6.31
C THR A 110 -13.46 -17.27 -4.92
N LEU A 111 -12.99 -16.03 -4.86
CA LEU A 111 -12.84 -15.30 -3.60
C LEU A 111 -13.94 -14.23 -3.45
N ALA A 112 -14.67 -14.29 -2.35
CA ALA A 112 -15.43 -13.13 -1.91
C ALA A 112 -14.49 -12.15 -1.21
N PHE A 113 -14.72 -10.86 -1.40
CA PHE A 113 -13.86 -9.82 -0.86
C PHE A 113 -14.63 -8.76 -0.06
N THR A 114 -13.91 -7.95 0.65
CA THR A 114 -14.39 -6.73 1.31
C THR A 114 -13.45 -5.56 1.00
N ASN A 115 -13.93 -4.34 1.16
CA ASN A 115 -13.16 -3.13 0.90
C ASN A 115 -12.05 -2.94 1.95
N VAL A 116 -10.92 -2.42 1.48
CA VAL A 116 -9.90 -1.77 2.29
C VAL A 116 -9.85 -0.32 1.85
N GLY A 117 -10.27 0.59 2.73
CA GLY A 117 -10.58 1.97 2.36
C GLY A 117 -11.93 2.09 1.64
N GLY A 118 -12.06 3.07 0.76
CA GLY A 118 -13.32 3.39 0.07
C GLY A 118 -13.22 3.31 -1.47
N PRO A 119 -12.86 2.17 -2.07
CA PRO A 119 -12.82 2.04 -3.53
C PRO A 119 -14.23 2.15 -4.13
N ILE A 120 -14.31 2.69 -5.33
CA ILE A 120 -15.54 2.70 -6.13
C ILE A 120 -15.66 1.33 -6.81
N ILE A 121 -16.32 0.38 -6.16
CA ILE A 121 -16.38 -1.01 -6.60
C ILE A 121 -16.85 -1.18 -8.05
N PRO A 122 -17.85 -0.44 -8.56
CA PRO A 122 -18.24 -0.56 -9.95
C PRO A 122 -17.12 -0.34 -10.97
N SER A 123 -16.12 0.46 -10.66
CA SER A 123 -14.97 0.70 -11.55
C SER A 123 -14.00 -0.47 -11.63
N LEU A 124 -14.12 -1.44 -10.72
CA LEU A 124 -13.22 -2.59 -10.64
C LEU A 124 -13.72 -3.81 -11.44
N ASP A 125 -14.89 -3.74 -12.07
CA ASP A 125 -15.42 -4.88 -12.86
C ASP A 125 -14.57 -5.11 -14.11
N GLY A 126 -13.80 -6.17 -14.12
CA GLY A 126 -12.84 -6.53 -15.15
C GLY A 126 -11.38 -6.18 -14.83
N GLU A 127 -11.10 -5.52 -13.71
CA GLU A 127 -9.75 -5.15 -13.34
C GLU A 127 -8.93 -6.35 -12.86
N TYR A 128 -7.65 -6.33 -13.22
CA TYR A 128 -6.66 -7.26 -12.70
C TYR A 128 -6.30 -6.93 -11.27
N CYS A 129 -5.96 -7.98 -10.50
CA CYS A 129 -5.54 -7.80 -9.12
C CYS A 129 -4.43 -8.79 -8.74
N ARG A 130 -3.80 -8.49 -7.61
CA ARG A 130 -2.76 -9.30 -6.99
C ARG A 130 -3.21 -9.69 -5.58
N ILE A 131 -3.18 -10.98 -5.29
CA ILE A 131 -3.55 -11.55 -3.99
C ILE A 131 -2.26 -11.86 -3.22
N HIS A 132 -2.03 -11.15 -2.13
CA HIS A 132 -0.85 -11.29 -1.28
C HIS A 132 -1.14 -12.21 -0.10
N THR A 133 -0.52 -13.38 -0.09
CA THR A 133 -0.66 -14.34 0.99
C THR A 133 0.25 -13.99 2.17
N ARG A 134 -0.11 -14.45 3.37
CA ARG A 134 0.74 -14.29 4.57
C ARG A 134 2.08 -15.02 4.47
N SER A 135 2.19 -16.01 3.60
CA SER A 135 3.46 -16.71 3.32
C SER A 135 4.39 -15.94 2.39
N GLY A 136 3.98 -14.76 1.90
CA GLY A 136 4.74 -13.93 0.98
C GLY A 136 4.61 -14.32 -0.48
N LYS A 137 3.73 -15.28 -0.83
CA LYS A 137 3.40 -15.56 -2.22
C LYS A 137 2.40 -14.54 -2.74
N CYS A 138 2.50 -14.23 -4.03
CA CYS A 138 1.57 -13.36 -4.74
C CYS A 138 0.97 -14.15 -5.91
N TYR A 139 -0.35 -14.09 -6.04
CA TYR A 139 -1.11 -14.65 -7.15
C TYR A 139 -1.84 -13.55 -7.89
N THR A 140 -2.05 -13.72 -9.18
CA THR A 140 -2.86 -12.81 -9.97
C THR A 140 -4.31 -13.29 -10.05
N GLY A 141 -5.19 -12.37 -10.38
CA GLY A 141 -6.61 -12.66 -10.56
C GLY A 141 -7.34 -11.50 -11.23
N THR A 142 -8.63 -11.68 -11.44
CA THR A 142 -9.50 -10.68 -12.04
C THR A 142 -10.73 -10.48 -11.16
N ILE A 143 -11.09 -9.24 -10.92
CA ILE A 143 -12.30 -8.84 -10.19
C ILE A 143 -13.47 -8.88 -11.17
N LEU A 144 -14.49 -9.66 -10.90
CA LEU A 144 -15.59 -9.91 -11.85
C LEU A 144 -16.94 -9.83 -11.16
N SER A 145 -17.94 -9.37 -11.91
CA SER A 145 -19.35 -9.50 -11.50
C SER A 145 -19.79 -10.96 -11.46
N ASN A 146 -20.66 -11.30 -10.50
CA ASN A 146 -21.35 -12.60 -10.46
C ASN A 146 -22.34 -12.76 -11.64
N TYR A 147 -22.63 -11.69 -12.38
CA TYR A 147 -23.57 -11.60 -13.50
C TYR A 147 -22.90 -11.10 -14.77
N PRO A 148 -21.90 -11.82 -15.34
CA PRO A 148 -21.01 -11.27 -16.35
C PRO A 148 -21.62 -11.17 -17.74
N ALA A 149 -22.74 -11.82 -18.03
CA ALA A 149 -23.27 -11.93 -19.39
C ALA A 149 -24.79 -11.71 -19.47
N VAL A 150 -25.21 -10.72 -20.25
CA VAL A 150 -26.63 -10.37 -20.46
C VAL A 150 -27.45 -11.48 -21.15
N HIS A 151 -26.80 -12.38 -21.88
CA HIS A 151 -27.46 -13.52 -22.53
C HIS A 151 -27.71 -14.68 -21.57
N VAL A 152 -27.06 -14.70 -20.41
CA VAL A 152 -27.17 -15.77 -19.40
C VAL A 152 -27.95 -15.27 -18.18
N TYR A 153 -27.71 -14.04 -17.76
CA TYR A 153 -28.28 -13.47 -16.55
C TYR A 153 -29.21 -12.30 -16.91
N LYS A 154 -30.50 -12.44 -16.56
CA LYS A 154 -31.51 -11.40 -16.82
C LYS A 154 -31.15 -10.06 -16.16
N ASP A 155 -30.52 -10.13 -14.98
CA ASP A 155 -30.18 -8.97 -14.17
C ASP A 155 -28.75 -8.44 -14.41
N ALA A 156 -28.02 -8.95 -15.41
CA ALA A 156 -26.63 -8.55 -15.67
C ALA A 156 -26.43 -7.03 -15.82
N LYS A 157 -27.45 -6.31 -16.35
CA LYS A 157 -27.40 -4.85 -16.52
C LYS A 157 -27.78 -4.07 -15.25
N SER A 158 -28.56 -4.66 -14.36
CA SER A 158 -29.15 -4.01 -13.18
C SER A 158 -28.55 -4.50 -11.85
N ALA A 159 -27.86 -5.64 -11.85
CA ALA A 159 -27.22 -6.16 -10.65
C ALA A 159 -26.19 -5.16 -10.11
N PRO A 160 -26.21 -4.86 -8.80
CA PRO A 160 -25.22 -3.99 -8.19
C PRO A 160 -23.80 -4.52 -8.37
N ARG A 161 -22.84 -3.61 -8.56
CA ARG A 161 -21.41 -3.91 -8.49
C ARG A 161 -20.93 -3.54 -7.11
N ASP A 162 -21.01 -4.51 -6.20
CA ASP A 162 -20.62 -4.38 -4.80
C ASP A 162 -19.94 -5.66 -4.32
N CYS A 163 -19.46 -5.68 -3.08
CA CYS A 163 -18.75 -6.81 -2.51
C CYS A 163 -19.59 -8.11 -2.40
N GLU A 164 -20.93 -8.02 -2.48
CA GLU A 164 -21.81 -9.20 -2.44
C GLU A 164 -22.04 -9.79 -3.83
N ASN A 165 -22.02 -8.93 -4.85
CA ASN A 165 -22.35 -9.27 -6.23
C ASN A 165 -21.12 -9.41 -7.13
N MET A 166 -19.93 -9.34 -6.55
CA MET A 166 -18.67 -9.52 -7.25
C MET A 166 -17.77 -10.54 -6.54
N HIS A 167 -16.76 -11.01 -7.25
CA HIS A 167 -15.77 -11.96 -6.74
C HIS A 167 -14.42 -11.76 -7.44
N VAL A 168 -13.37 -12.34 -6.88
CA VAL A 168 -12.09 -12.48 -7.56
C VAL A 168 -11.96 -13.91 -8.10
N ARG A 169 -11.68 -14.02 -9.38
CA ARG A 169 -11.25 -15.26 -10.02
C ARG A 169 -9.72 -15.27 -10.03
N ILE A 170 -9.13 -16.30 -9.46
CA ILE A 170 -7.68 -16.50 -9.41
C ILE A 170 -7.20 -17.04 -10.75
N ASP A 171 -6.01 -16.62 -11.21
CA ASP A 171 -5.41 -17.11 -12.47
C ASP A 171 -4.67 -18.46 -12.30
N GLU A 172 -5.08 -19.24 -11.31
CA GLU A 172 -4.58 -20.60 -11.04
C GLU A 172 -5.65 -21.64 -11.37
N VAL A 173 -5.23 -22.86 -11.59
CA VAL A 173 -6.16 -23.99 -11.86
C VAL A 173 -6.75 -24.46 -10.53
N VAL A 174 -7.85 -23.86 -10.12
CA VAL A 174 -8.61 -24.21 -8.92
C VAL A 174 -10.03 -24.53 -9.30
N LYS A 175 -10.64 -25.50 -8.60
CA LYS A 175 -12.03 -25.98 -8.85
C LYS A 175 -12.90 -25.89 -7.60
N ASN A 176 -12.30 -25.76 -6.45
CA ASN A 176 -12.96 -25.77 -5.17
C ASN A 176 -12.18 -24.98 -4.13
N LYS A 177 -12.74 -24.89 -2.93
CA LYS A 177 -12.14 -24.17 -1.80
C LYS A 177 -10.81 -24.81 -1.36
N GLU A 178 -10.71 -26.12 -1.39
CA GLU A 178 -9.55 -26.90 -0.93
C GLU A 178 -8.33 -26.62 -1.83
N ASP A 179 -8.53 -26.51 -3.15
CA ASP A 179 -7.49 -26.15 -4.11
C ASP A 179 -6.91 -24.77 -3.78
N VAL A 180 -7.77 -23.80 -3.50
CA VAL A 180 -7.36 -22.41 -3.14
C VAL A 180 -6.59 -22.40 -1.82
N GLN A 181 -7.07 -23.17 -0.83
CA GLN A 181 -6.35 -23.27 0.45
C GLN A 181 -4.97 -23.94 0.29
N ALA A 182 -4.82 -24.87 -0.64
CA ALA A 182 -3.52 -25.50 -0.96
C ALA A 182 -2.53 -24.50 -1.57
N LEU A 183 -2.99 -23.45 -2.25
CA LEU A 183 -2.14 -22.32 -2.67
C LEU A 183 -1.62 -21.49 -1.49
N GLY A 184 -2.24 -21.60 -0.33
CA GLY A 184 -1.95 -20.83 0.88
C GLY A 184 -2.76 -19.54 1.00
N ILE A 185 -3.75 -19.34 0.13
CA ILE A 185 -4.67 -18.21 0.20
C ILE A 185 -5.68 -18.43 1.34
N GLN A 186 -5.91 -17.40 2.14
CA GLN A 186 -6.80 -17.48 3.30
C GLN A 186 -7.56 -16.18 3.53
N ASN A 187 -8.56 -16.23 4.37
CA ASN A 187 -9.31 -15.05 4.77
C ASN A 187 -8.37 -14.04 5.45
N GLY A 188 -8.49 -12.77 5.06
CA GLY A 188 -7.65 -11.69 5.56
C GLY A 188 -6.38 -11.46 4.73
N ASP A 189 -6.16 -12.19 3.64
CA ASP A 189 -5.13 -11.88 2.67
C ASP A 189 -5.51 -10.62 1.89
N TYR A 190 -4.52 -9.76 1.61
CA TYR A 190 -4.75 -8.51 0.91
C TYR A 190 -4.84 -8.71 -0.60
N ILE A 191 -5.68 -7.89 -1.22
CA ILE A 191 -5.83 -7.84 -2.67
C ILE A 191 -5.53 -6.40 -3.10
N ALA A 192 -4.50 -6.23 -3.90
CA ALA A 192 -4.15 -4.99 -4.56
C ALA A 192 -4.61 -5.01 -6.02
N TYR A 193 -4.92 -3.87 -6.57
CA TYR A 193 -5.19 -3.64 -7.99
C TYR A 193 -4.43 -2.41 -8.44
N ASP A 194 -4.25 -2.24 -9.74
CA ASP A 194 -3.53 -1.09 -10.28
C ASP A 194 -4.33 0.20 -10.03
N PRO A 195 -3.65 1.30 -9.66
CA PRO A 195 -4.26 2.58 -9.34
C PRO A 195 -4.83 3.27 -10.59
#